data_50d4b480958049f961f605bf2ba70b5a
#
_entry.id   50d4b480958049f961f605bf2ba70b5a
#
_cell.length_a   1.000
_cell.length_b   1.000
_cell.length_c   1.000
_cell.angle_alpha   90.00
_cell.angle_beta   90.00
_cell.angle_gamma   90.00
#
_symmetry.space_group_name_H-M   'P 1'
#
loop_
_entity.id
_entity.type
_entity.pdbx_description
1 polymer ?
#
loop_
_entity_poly.entity_id
_entity_poly.type
_entity_poly.pdbx_seq_one_letter_code
_entity_poly.pdbx_strand_id
1 'polypeptide(L)'
;MENIYFRTSDLTVGYNKKPLIKDINIDVDFGEIVTMIGPNGAGKSTILKSITKHLEMIGGEVFIADASLANLSFKALAQQMSVVLTEKIKGELLTCFDVVATGRYPYTNSLGVLDEKDRVKVSEAMKKAHVEELASRDFSAISDGQRQRVLLARAICQEPKIIVLDEPTSFLDVKHKLELLNILHTMAKKEN
;
A
#
# COMPACT_ATOMS: atom_id res chain seq x y z
N MET A 1 25.20 -11.51 1.16
CA MET A 1 23.98 -12.20 0.68
C MET A 1 22.99 -11.10 0.38
N GLU A 2 22.49 -11.04 -0.85
CA GLU A 2 21.46 -10.07 -1.22
C GLU A 2 20.20 -10.36 -0.40
N ASN A 3 19.71 -9.38 0.33
CA ASN A 3 18.58 -9.53 1.26
C ASN A 3 17.27 -9.19 0.53
N ILE A 4 17.09 -9.82 -0.65
CA ILE A 4 15.92 -9.58 -1.52
C ILE A 4 14.66 -9.99 -0.75
N TYR A 5 13.79 -9.01 -0.52
CA TYR A 5 12.54 -9.26 0.20
C TYR A 5 11.34 -9.45 -0.72
N PHE A 6 11.36 -8.81 -1.89
CA PHE A 6 10.33 -8.97 -2.91
C PHE A 6 10.99 -9.31 -4.24
N ARG A 7 10.46 -10.34 -4.92
CA ARG A 7 10.97 -10.77 -6.23
C ARG A 7 9.83 -11.15 -7.16
N THR A 8 10.00 -10.82 -8.46
CA THR A 8 9.20 -11.40 -9.53
C THR A 8 10.11 -12.22 -10.46
N SER A 9 9.62 -13.35 -10.93
CA SER A 9 10.33 -14.21 -11.88
C SER A 9 9.43 -14.49 -13.09
N ASP A 10 9.85 -14.03 -14.28
CA ASP A 10 9.16 -14.17 -15.56
C ASP A 10 7.67 -13.81 -15.49
N LEU A 11 7.34 -12.85 -14.63
CA LEU A 11 5.95 -12.47 -14.37
C LEU A 11 5.28 -11.94 -15.63
N THR A 12 4.16 -12.54 -15.97
CA THR A 12 3.30 -12.13 -17.10
C THR A 12 1.95 -11.68 -16.57
N VAL A 13 1.57 -10.46 -16.92
CA VAL A 13 0.33 -9.80 -16.47
C VAL A 13 -0.55 -9.39 -17.64
N GLY A 14 -1.86 -9.31 -17.40
CA GLY A 14 -2.84 -8.91 -18.42
C GLY A 14 -4.27 -9.23 -17.99
N TYR A 15 -5.20 -9.17 -18.93
CA TYR A 15 -6.63 -9.37 -18.68
C TYR A 15 -7.18 -10.50 -19.55
N ASN A 16 -8.14 -11.27 -19.01
CA ASN A 16 -8.82 -12.34 -19.75
C ASN A 16 -7.85 -13.32 -20.43
N LYS A 17 -6.77 -13.70 -19.73
CA LYS A 17 -5.68 -14.56 -20.22
C LYS A 17 -4.93 -14.01 -21.45
N LYS A 18 -5.14 -12.72 -21.79
CA LYS A 18 -4.36 -12.04 -22.83
C LYS A 18 -3.21 -11.27 -22.18
N PRO A 19 -1.96 -11.62 -22.47
CA PRO A 19 -0.80 -10.94 -21.92
C PRO A 19 -0.73 -9.47 -22.39
N LEU A 20 -0.49 -8.56 -21.44
CA LEU A 20 -0.20 -7.16 -21.70
C LEU A 20 1.30 -6.90 -21.58
N ILE A 21 1.92 -7.41 -20.52
CA ILE A 21 3.36 -7.31 -20.27
C ILE A 21 3.85 -8.68 -19.88
N LYS A 22 5.03 -9.06 -20.38
CA LYS A 22 5.68 -10.35 -20.13
C LYS A 22 7.09 -10.14 -19.56
N ASP A 23 7.61 -11.22 -19.02
CA ASP A 23 9.03 -11.35 -18.63
C ASP A 23 9.46 -10.25 -17.64
N ILE A 24 8.60 -9.93 -16.67
CA ILE A 24 8.88 -8.93 -15.64
C ILE A 24 9.70 -9.60 -14.55
N ASN A 25 10.96 -9.16 -14.42
CA ASN A 25 11.90 -9.61 -13.40
C ASN A 25 12.33 -8.40 -12.57
N ILE A 26 11.94 -8.36 -11.31
CA ILE A 26 12.21 -7.26 -10.37
C ILE A 26 12.64 -7.88 -9.05
N ASP A 27 13.76 -7.43 -8.51
CA ASP A 27 14.22 -7.71 -7.16
C ASP A 27 14.21 -6.42 -6.35
N VAL A 28 13.72 -6.47 -5.12
CA VAL A 28 13.64 -5.32 -4.22
C VAL A 28 14.12 -5.73 -2.84
N ASP A 29 15.09 -5.00 -2.33
CA ASP A 29 15.64 -5.14 -0.99
C ASP A 29 14.86 -4.34 0.06
N PHE A 30 15.12 -4.61 1.34
CA PHE A 30 14.59 -3.78 2.42
C PHE A 30 15.10 -2.34 2.30
N GLY A 31 14.22 -1.37 2.58
CA GLY A 31 14.54 0.05 2.56
C GLY A 31 14.67 0.64 1.15
N GLU A 32 14.40 -0.14 0.11
CA GLU A 32 14.46 0.30 -1.27
C GLU A 32 13.12 0.89 -1.74
N ILE A 33 13.20 1.92 -2.57
CA ILE A 33 12.04 2.55 -3.22
C ILE A 33 12.15 2.32 -4.72
N VAL A 34 11.25 1.50 -5.25
CA VAL A 34 11.16 1.25 -6.69
C VAL A 34 10.04 2.08 -7.30
N THR A 35 10.35 2.80 -8.38
CA THR A 35 9.39 3.65 -9.09
C THR A 35 9.20 3.16 -10.52
N MET A 36 7.95 2.87 -10.88
CA MET A 36 7.56 2.53 -12.26
C MET A 36 7.19 3.79 -13.04
N ILE A 37 7.92 4.07 -14.11
CA ILE A 37 7.71 5.22 -14.99
C ILE A 37 7.25 4.75 -16.36
N GLY A 38 6.31 5.46 -16.95
CA GLY A 38 5.82 5.17 -18.30
C GLY A 38 4.51 5.91 -18.59
N PRO A 39 4.07 5.95 -19.86
CA PRO A 39 2.82 6.62 -20.25
C PRO A 39 1.59 5.97 -19.63
N ASN A 40 0.46 6.69 -19.66
CA ASN A 40 -0.83 6.12 -19.27
C ASN A 40 -1.17 4.95 -20.19
N GLY A 41 -1.71 3.87 -19.61
CA GLY A 41 -2.00 2.64 -20.36
C GLY A 41 -0.82 1.70 -20.58
N ALA A 42 0.41 2.04 -20.14
CA ALA A 42 1.58 1.16 -20.24
C ALA A 42 1.50 -0.11 -19.36
N GLY A 43 0.46 -0.27 -18.55
CA GLY A 43 0.26 -1.46 -17.72
C GLY A 43 0.83 -1.36 -16.30
N LYS A 44 1.27 -0.19 -15.84
CA LYS A 44 1.80 0.01 -14.46
C LYS A 44 0.82 -0.50 -13.39
N SER A 45 -0.42 -0.01 -13.42
CA SER A 45 -1.46 -0.45 -12.47
C SER A 45 -1.84 -1.92 -12.65
N THR A 46 -1.65 -2.50 -13.85
CA THR A 46 -1.86 -3.94 -14.09
C THR A 46 -0.81 -4.76 -13.35
N ILE A 47 0.46 -4.35 -13.40
CA ILE A 47 1.53 -4.98 -12.61
C ILE A 47 1.20 -4.87 -11.12
N LEU A 48 0.90 -3.64 -10.62
CA LEU A 48 0.58 -3.43 -9.20
C LEU A 48 -0.61 -4.29 -8.73
N LYS A 49 -1.67 -4.36 -9.53
CA LYS A 49 -2.84 -5.20 -9.21
C LYS A 49 -2.50 -6.69 -9.20
N SER A 50 -1.60 -7.15 -10.07
CA SER A 50 -1.20 -8.57 -10.11
C SER A 50 -0.33 -8.95 -8.90
N ILE A 51 0.68 -8.14 -8.56
CA ILE A 51 1.55 -8.42 -7.41
C ILE A 51 0.83 -8.28 -6.05
N THR A 52 -0.33 -7.63 -6.03
CA THR A 52 -1.19 -7.46 -4.83
C THR A 52 -2.37 -8.44 -4.77
N LYS A 53 -2.43 -9.41 -5.67
CA LYS A 53 -3.55 -10.38 -5.80
C LYS A 53 -4.93 -9.77 -6.14
N HIS A 54 -5.00 -8.50 -6.57
CA HIS A 54 -6.23 -7.89 -7.08
C HIS A 54 -6.53 -8.31 -8.53
N LEU A 55 -5.50 -8.78 -9.24
CA LEU A 55 -5.62 -9.32 -10.59
C LEU A 55 -4.82 -10.63 -10.68
N GLU A 56 -5.41 -11.65 -11.27
CA GLU A 56 -4.75 -12.95 -11.48
C GLU A 56 -3.59 -12.81 -12.45
N MET A 57 -2.44 -13.38 -12.10
CA MET A 57 -1.27 -13.46 -12.97
C MET A 57 -1.52 -14.45 -14.09
N ILE A 58 -0.99 -14.17 -15.28
CA ILE A 58 -1.10 -15.08 -16.44
C ILE A 58 0.02 -16.12 -16.42
N GLY A 59 1.20 -15.75 -15.90
CA GLY A 59 2.35 -16.64 -15.78
C GLY A 59 3.44 -16.03 -14.93
N GLY A 60 4.48 -16.81 -14.65
CA GLY A 60 5.57 -16.43 -13.77
C GLY A 60 5.22 -16.55 -12.30
N GLU A 61 6.09 -16.05 -11.44
CA GLU A 61 5.97 -16.15 -9.99
C GLU A 61 6.29 -14.82 -9.31
N VAL A 62 5.69 -14.62 -8.15
CA VAL A 62 6.01 -13.50 -7.24
C VAL A 62 6.32 -14.08 -5.87
N PHE A 63 7.40 -13.60 -5.26
CA PHE A 63 7.84 -14.03 -3.92
C PHE A 63 7.88 -12.84 -2.98
N ILE A 64 7.46 -13.07 -1.74
CA ILE A 64 7.64 -12.15 -0.61
C ILE A 64 8.47 -12.92 0.42
N ALA A 65 9.66 -12.43 0.73
CA ALA A 65 10.73 -13.21 1.35
C ALA A 65 10.90 -14.53 0.54
N ASP A 66 10.83 -15.68 1.17
CA ASP A 66 10.95 -16.97 0.52
C ASP A 66 9.59 -17.62 0.15
N ALA A 67 8.48 -16.94 0.40
CA ALA A 67 7.14 -17.48 0.18
C ALA A 67 6.57 -17.05 -1.17
N SER A 68 6.13 -18.02 -1.99
CA SER A 68 5.39 -17.70 -3.22
C SER A 68 4.07 -17.03 -2.87
N LEU A 69 3.78 -15.92 -3.54
CA LEU A 69 2.54 -15.15 -3.42
C LEU A 69 1.30 -16.02 -3.62
N ALA A 70 1.37 -17.02 -4.51
CA ALA A 70 0.27 -17.95 -4.79
C ALA A 70 -0.17 -18.69 -3.51
N ASN A 71 0.77 -19.05 -2.64
CA ASN A 71 0.55 -19.84 -1.42
C ASN A 71 0.13 -19.00 -0.21
N LEU A 72 0.27 -17.67 -0.26
CA LEU A 72 -0.12 -16.81 0.84
C LEU A 72 -1.65 -16.65 0.89
N SER A 73 -2.25 -16.80 2.06
CA SER A 73 -3.63 -16.38 2.29
C SER A 73 -3.76 -14.85 2.19
N PHE A 74 -4.95 -14.33 1.91
CA PHE A 74 -5.17 -12.87 1.91
C PHE A 74 -4.80 -12.21 3.24
N LYS A 75 -5.08 -12.88 4.37
CA LYS A 75 -4.70 -12.38 5.69
C LYS A 75 -3.18 -12.33 5.86
N ALA A 76 -2.47 -13.38 5.47
CA ALA A 76 -1.01 -13.42 5.53
C ALA A 76 -0.37 -12.37 4.61
N LEU A 77 -0.91 -12.20 3.40
CA LEU A 77 -0.47 -11.15 2.49
C LEU A 77 -0.70 -9.76 3.07
N ALA A 78 -1.88 -9.50 3.66
CA ALA A 78 -2.20 -8.22 4.28
C ALA A 78 -1.32 -7.90 5.50
N GLN A 79 -0.70 -8.88 6.16
CA GLN A 79 0.30 -8.66 7.19
C GLN A 79 1.69 -8.33 6.65
N GLN A 80 1.96 -8.57 5.38
CA GLN A 80 3.24 -8.29 4.72
C GLN A 80 3.19 -7.07 3.81
N MET A 81 2.04 -6.83 3.19
CA MET A 81 1.89 -5.83 2.13
C MET A 81 0.66 -4.98 2.35
N SER A 82 0.80 -3.66 2.27
CA SER A 82 -0.31 -2.72 2.20
C SER A 82 -0.38 -2.03 0.84
N VAL A 83 -1.58 -1.59 0.47
CA VAL A 83 -1.84 -1.00 -0.84
C VAL A 83 -2.60 0.31 -0.70
N VAL A 84 -2.12 1.35 -1.35
CA VAL A 84 -2.83 2.62 -1.52
C VAL A 84 -3.17 2.76 -3.00
N LEU A 85 -4.45 2.58 -3.32
CA LEU A 85 -4.98 2.74 -4.66
C LEU A 85 -5.54 4.14 -4.86
N THR A 86 -5.60 4.59 -6.10
CA THR A 86 -6.22 5.85 -6.52
C THR A 86 -7.75 5.86 -6.39
N GLU A 87 -8.36 4.71 -6.10
CA GLU A 87 -9.82 4.60 -5.99
C GLU A 87 -10.35 5.36 -4.77
N LYS A 88 -11.40 6.14 -4.98
CA LYS A 88 -12.05 6.89 -3.90
C LYS A 88 -12.76 5.93 -2.96
N ILE A 89 -12.34 5.91 -1.70
CA ILE A 89 -13.10 5.24 -0.65
C ILE A 89 -14.44 6.00 -0.52
N LYS A 90 -15.51 5.33 -0.86
CA LYS A 90 -16.87 5.80 -0.62
C LYS A 90 -17.27 5.33 0.78
N GLY A 91 -17.13 6.18 1.76
CA GLY A 91 -17.60 5.94 3.12
C GLY A 91 -18.35 7.18 3.60
N GLU A 92 -19.64 7.07 3.81
CA GLU A 92 -20.42 8.12 4.48
C GLU A 92 -20.21 7.95 5.99
N LEU A 93 -20.02 9.07 6.71
CA LEU A 93 -19.94 9.11 8.18
C LEU A 93 -18.69 8.45 8.80
N LEU A 94 -17.59 8.26 8.05
CA LEU A 94 -16.33 7.78 8.61
C LEU A 94 -15.42 8.95 9.00
N THR A 95 -14.91 8.92 10.22
CA THR A 95 -13.83 9.83 10.61
C THR A 95 -12.50 9.41 9.99
N CYS A 96 -11.54 10.32 9.94
CA CYS A 96 -10.17 9.99 9.50
C CYS A 96 -9.55 8.90 10.38
N PHE A 97 -9.85 8.90 11.69
CA PHE A 97 -9.43 7.84 12.61
C PHE A 97 -10.00 6.48 12.18
N ASP A 98 -11.29 6.41 11.86
CA ASP A 98 -11.95 5.16 11.44
C ASP A 98 -11.32 4.60 10.15
N VAL A 99 -11.02 5.47 9.19
CA VAL A 99 -10.34 5.07 7.95
C VAL A 99 -8.96 4.48 8.25
N VAL A 100 -8.15 5.13 9.09
CA VAL A 100 -6.82 4.63 9.46
C VAL A 100 -6.94 3.31 10.24
N ALA A 101 -7.92 3.19 11.12
CA ALA A 101 -8.19 2.02 11.94
C ALA A 101 -8.48 0.75 11.11
N THR A 102 -9.04 0.90 9.89
CA THR A 102 -9.21 -0.25 8.98
C THR A 102 -7.88 -0.94 8.63
N GLY A 103 -6.75 -0.24 8.74
CA GLY A 103 -5.41 -0.82 8.58
C GLY A 103 -5.10 -1.94 9.59
N ARG A 104 -5.84 -2.00 10.72
CA ARG A 104 -5.67 -3.05 11.74
C ARG A 104 -6.47 -4.33 11.46
N TYR A 105 -7.36 -4.36 10.47
CA TYR A 105 -8.17 -5.54 10.19
C TYR A 105 -7.41 -6.87 10.05
N PRO A 106 -6.19 -6.94 9.49
CA PRO A 106 -5.43 -8.19 9.45
C PRO A 106 -5.07 -8.74 10.82
N TYR A 107 -5.14 -7.93 11.87
CA TYR A 107 -4.76 -8.27 13.25
C TYR A 107 -5.96 -8.43 14.19
N THR A 108 -7.12 -7.91 13.81
CA THR A 108 -8.34 -8.03 14.62
C THR A 108 -8.94 -9.43 14.53
N ASN A 109 -9.88 -9.70 15.47
CA ASN A 109 -10.72 -10.90 15.43
C ASN A 109 -11.77 -10.83 14.31
N SER A 110 -12.60 -11.86 14.17
CA SER A 110 -13.66 -11.94 13.16
C SER A 110 -14.73 -10.83 13.26
N LEU A 111 -14.82 -10.15 14.40
CA LEU A 111 -15.74 -9.03 14.62
C LEU A 111 -15.12 -7.67 14.26
N GLY A 112 -13.84 -7.63 13.92
CA GLY A 112 -13.14 -6.38 13.59
C GLY A 112 -12.94 -5.43 14.78
N VAL A 113 -13.05 -5.92 16.02
CA VAL A 113 -12.95 -5.10 17.23
C VAL A 113 -11.49 -4.75 17.48
N LEU A 114 -11.21 -3.44 17.58
CA LEU A 114 -9.91 -2.91 17.94
C LEU A 114 -9.68 -3.00 19.44
N ASP A 115 -8.53 -3.51 19.84
CA ASP A 115 -8.06 -3.42 21.23
C ASP A 115 -7.32 -2.09 21.49
N GLU A 116 -6.85 -1.89 22.72
CA GLU A 116 -6.10 -0.68 23.10
C GLU A 116 -4.77 -0.57 22.36
N LYS A 117 -4.11 -1.69 22.08
CA LYS A 117 -2.86 -1.71 21.31
C LYS A 117 -3.09 -1.27 19.88
N ASP A 118 -4.18 -1.72 19.25
CA ASP A 118 -4.57 -1.28 17.91
C ASP A 118 -4.84 0.23 17.87
N ARG A 119 -5.52 0.80 18.88
CA ARG A 119 -5.77 2.24 18.96
C ARG A 119 -4.47 3.05 19.07
N VAL A 120 -3.50 2.57 19.83
CA VAL A 120 -2.17 3.17 19.91
C VAL A 120 -1.49 3.15 18.53
N LYS A 121 -1.55 2.01 17.81
CA LYS A 121 -0.99 1.90 16.45
C LYS A 121 -1.64 2.83 15.45
N VAL A 122 -2.96 3.04 15.54
CA VAL A 122 -3.68 4.03 14.74
C VAL A 122 -3.12 5.44 15.00
N SER A 123 -2.99 5.83 16.25
CA SER A 123 -2.47 7.15 16.63
C SER A 123 -1.02 7.36 16.17
N GLU A 124 -0.15 6.35 16.34
CA GLU A 124 1.23 6.37 15.86
C GLU A 124 1.31 6.53 14.34
N ALA A 125 0.46 5.82 13.59
CA ALA A 125 0.41 5.92 12.14
C ALA A 125 -0.06 7.29 11.67
N MET A 126 -1.08 7.85 12.31
CA MET A 126 -1.56 9.21 12.03
C MET A 126 -0.46 10.26 12.29
N LYS A 127 0.32 10.09 13.35
CA LYS A 127 1.48 10.94 13.66
C LYS A 127 2.57 10.85 12.59
N LYS A 128 2.92 9.65 12.15
CA LYS A 128 3.91 9.44 11.08
C LYS A 128 3.50 10.08 9.76
N ALA A 129 2.21 10.14 9.48
CA ALA A 129 1.65 10.75 8.27
C ALA A 129 1.27 12.24 8.43
N HIS A 130 1.52 12.83 9.59
CA HIS A 130 1.17 14.24 9.92
C HIS A 130 -0.32 14.57 9.69
N VAL A 131 -1.22 13.74 10.26
CA VAL A 131 -2.67 13.89 10.15
C VAL A 131 -3.42 13.70 11.48
N GLU A 132 -2.73 13.84 12.62
CA GLU A 132 -3.31 13.67 13.95
C GLU A 132 -4.48 14.64 14.20
N GLU A 133 -4.33 15.88 13.79
CA GLU A 133 -5.31 16.93 13.93
C GLU A 133 -6.60 16.67 13.13
N LEU A 134 -6.57 15.69 12.21
CA LEU A 134 -7.72 15.31 11.40
C LEU A 134 -8.50 14.13 11.98
N ALA A 135 -8.06 13.54 13.09
CA ALA A 135 -8.59 12.25 13.59
C ALA A 135 -10.12 12.23 13.70
N SER A 136 -10.73 13.27 14.26
CA SER A 136 -12.17 13.38 14.43
C SER A 136 -12.92 13.99 13.24
N ARG A 137 -12.21 14.41 12.19
CA ARG A 137 -12.86 14.99 11.01
C ARG A 137 -13.46 13.93 10.13
N ASP A 138 -14.57 14.28 9.49
CA ASP A 138 -15.17 13.48 8.44
C ASP A 138 -14.18 13.33 7.27
N PHE A 139 -13.89 12.09 6.87
CA PHE A 139 -12.97 11.78 5.79
C PHE A 139 -13.42 12.35 4.44
N SER A 140 -14.74 12.52 4.24
CA SER A 140 -15.29 13.11 3.02
C SER A 140 -15.09 14.61 2.95
N ALA A 141 -14.90 15.29 4.09
CA ALA A 141 -14.85 16.75 4.23
C ALA A 141 -13.42 17.32 4.24
N ILE A 142 -12.39 16.50 4.05
CA ILE A 142 -10.99 16.95 4.01
C ILE A 142 -10.49 17.13 2.56
N SER A 143 -9.39 17.90 2.37
CA SER A 143 -8.78 18.11 1.06
C SER A 143 -8.18 16.83 0.48
N ASP A 144 -7.96 16.79 -0.85
CA ASP A 144 -7.36 15.62 -1.50
C ASP A 144 -5.95 15.32 -0.98
N GLY A 145 -5.14 16.36 -0.68
CA GLY A 145 -3.82 16.18 -0.07
C GLY A 145 -3.89 15.60 1.35
N GLN A 146 -4.84 16.06 2.15
CA GLN A 146 -5.10 15.49 3.47
C GLN A 146 -5.60 14.05 3.37
N ARG A 147 -6.51 13.79 2.42
CA ARG A 147 -7.05 12.45 2.16
C ARG A 147 -5.94 11.47 1.79
N GLN A 148 -5.02 11.87 0.92
CA GLN A 148 -3.90 11.01 0.53
C GLN A 148 -2.99 10.67 1.71
N ARG A 149 -2.72 11.63 2.61
CA ARG A 149 -1.94 11.37 3.83
C ARG A 149 -2.69 10.48 4.84
N VAL A 150 -4.02 10.60 4.95
CA VAL A 150 -4.84 9.68 5.76
C VAL A 150 -4.80 8.25 5.19
N LEU A 151 -4.86 8.10 3.87
CA LEU A 151 -4.72 6.78 3.22
C LEU A 151 -3.32 6.19 3.40
N LEU A 152 -2.28 7.03 3.37
CA LEU A 152 -0.92 6.61 3.73
C LEU A 152 -0.85 6.19 5.21
N ALA A 153 -1.46 6.95 6.13
CA ALA A 153 -1.54 6.57 7.54
C ALA A 153 -2.21 5.19 7.73
N ARG A 154 -3.28 4.92 6.97
CA ARG A 154 -3.93 3.60 6.96
C ARG A 154 -2.96 2.50 6.54
N ALA A 155 -2.18 2.74 5.48
CA ALA A 155 -1.20 1.77 5.00
C ALA A 155 -0.08 1.55 6.04
N ILE A 156 0.40 2.61 6.70
CA ILE A 156 1.40 2.54 7.78
C ILE A 156 0.85 1.79 8.99
N CYS A 157 -0.42 2.04 9.36
CA CYS A 157 -1.09 1.42 10.50
C CYS A 157 -1.17 -0.11 10.39
N GLN A 158 -1.16 -0.63 9.17
CA GLN A 158 -1.11 -2.06 8.89
C GLN A 158 0.25 -2.69 9.24
N GLU A 159 1.30 -1.89 9.54
CA GLU A 159 2.67 -2.34 9.84
C GLU A 159 3.23 -3.32 8.76
N PRO A 160 3.08 -3.01 7.48
CA PRO A 160 3.52 -3.89 6.40
C PRO A 160 5.03 -3.83 6.21
N LYS A 161 5.60 -4.84 5.56
CA LYS A 161 6.98 -4.82 5.06
C LYS A 161 7.10 -4.20 3.67
N ILE A 162 6.01 -4.21 2.91
CA ILE A 162 5.93 -3.64 1.56
C ILE A 162 4.74 -2.68 1.50
N ILE A 163 4.96 -1.48 0.99
CA ILE A 163 3.89 -0.53 0.68
C ILE A 163 3.83 -0.34 -0.83
N VAL A 164 2.70 -0.69 -1.44
CA VAL A 164 2.42 -0.49 -2.86
C VAL A 164 1.55 0.75 -3.03
N LEU A 165 2.00 1.68 -3.87
CA LEU A 165 1.32 2.94 -4.12
C LEU A 165 1.01 3.06 -5.62
N ASP A 166 -0.26 3.21 -5.98
CA ASP A 166 -0.68 3.46 -7.36
C ASP A 166 -1.00 4.95 -7.52
N GLU A 167 -0.16 5.67 -8.27
CA GLU A 167 -0.24 7.12 -8.52
C GLU A 167 -0.45 7.99 -7.26
N PRO A 168 0.33 7.81 -6.17
CA PRO A 168 0.07 8.45 -4.88
C PRO A 168 0.17 9.98 -4.91
N THR A 169 0.71 10.55 -5.96
CA THR A 169 0.89 12.00 -6.13
C THR A 169 -0.10 12.63 -7.11
N SER A 170 -1.02 11.84 -7.67
CA SER A 170 -2.06 12.35 -8.57
C SER A 170 -2.95 13.36 -7.84
N PHE A 171 -3.27 14.47 -8.51
CA PHE A 171 -4.11 15.56 -8.00
C PHE A 171 -3.51 16.35 -6.81
N LEU A 172 -2.26 16.10 -6.41
CA LEU A 172 -1.58 16.86 -5.37
C LEU A 172 -0.81 18.04 -5.96
N ASP A 173 -0.81 19.18 -5.26
CA ASP A 173 0.12 20.26 -5.54
C ASP A 173 1.57 19.90 -5.16
N VAL A 174 2.52 20.74 -5.56
CA VAL A 174 3.95 20.48 -5.37
C VAL A 174 4.32 20.30 -3.88
N LYS A 175 3.72 21.09 -2.99
CA LYS A 175 4.00 21.03 -1.55
C LYS A 175 3.59 19.67 -0.98
N HIS A 176 2.36 19.24 -1.24
CA HIS A 176 1.86 17.96 -0.74
C HIS A 176 2.57 16.75 -1.37
N LYS A 177 3.03 16.86 -2.64
CA LYS A 177 3.88 15.83 -3.27
C LYS A 177 5.19 15.67 -2.51
N LEU A 178 5.87 16.77 -2.19
CA LEU A 178 7.14 16.74 -1.46
C LEU A 178 6.96 16.20 -0.03
N GLU A 179 5.88 16.59 0.66
CA GLU A 179 5.56 16.06 1.99
C GLU A 179 5.38 14.54 1.96
N LEU A 180 4.59 14.02 1.01
CA LEU A 180 4.36 12.58 0.83
C LEU A 180 5.67 11.82 0.55
N LEU A 181 6.47 12.32 -0.40
CA LEU A 181 7.75 11.69 -0.74
C LEU A 181 8.72 11.69 0.44
N ASN A 182 8.72 12.75 1.25
CA ASN A 182 9.56 12.84 2.45
C ASN A 182 9.17 11.80 3.51
N ILE A 183 7.86 11.58 3.70
CA ILE A 183 7.37 10.53 4.61
C ILE A 183 7.84 9.16 4.12
N LEU A 184 7.63 8.83 2.84
CA LEU A 184 8.04 7.55 2.24
C LEU A 184 9.55 7.32 2.35
N HIS A 185 10.35 8.33 2.02
CA HIS A 185 11.81 8.25 2.13
C HIS A 185 12.29 8.05 3.57
N THR A 186 11.66 8.75 4.52
CA THR A 186 11.99 8.60 5.94
C THR A 186 11.65 7.20 6.45
N MET A 187 10.55 6.63 5.99
CA MET A 187 10.17 5.25 6.34
C MET A 187 11.16 4.23 5.78
N ALA A 188 11.48 4.33 4.50
CA ALA A 188 12.43 3.41 3.85
C ALA A 188 13.82 3.43 4.54
N LYS A 189 14.30 4.58 5.01
CA LYS A 189 15.60 4.70 5.70
C LYS A 189 15.62 4.27 7.16
N LYS A 190 14.50 4.30 7.88
CA LYS A 190 14.47 4.02 9.32
C LYS A 190 14.31 2.55 9.67
N GLU A 191 14.01 1.70 8.69
CA GLU A 191 13.84 0.26 8.87
C GLU A 191 15.06 -0.56 8.44
N ASN A 192 16.19 0.11 8.18
CA ASN A 192 17.52 -0.51 7.96
C ASN A 192 18.35 -0.53 9.24
#